data_269081b365a88baf998ec992c87d87d9
#
_entry.id   269081b365a88baf998ec992c87d87d9
#
_cell.length_a   1.000
_cell.length_b   1.000
_cell.length_c   1.000
_cell.angle_alpha   90.00
_cell.angle_beta   90.00
_cell.angle_gamma   90.00
#
_symmetry.space_group_name_H-M   'P 1'
#
loop_
_entity.id
_entity.type
_entity.pdbx_description
1 polymer ?
#
loop_
_entity_poly.entity_id
_entity_poly.type
_entity_poly.pdbx_seq_one_letter_code
_entity_poly.pdbx_strand_id
1 'polypeptide(L)'
;HTDAVVTLSNSEGGAARLAELFGNEVLILPYTMPGFVLAKQVAEATADTDWTKLRGIVLLNHGLFTFAEDAKDSYNAMIELVTRAEDFIAGQVDDSATESVIPLRPFDRLAFAELRYEAGKVFGSPVLASLDAGVDSLGFAAHKGAGQLVASGPLTPDHTIHTKPFGAVFPPSPVAGLRSFCSDYSDYYGLHAHPEHRCLDLMPRFGVWIERGIVRFAPSLKRLKIVEDIVAHTIPAILTGERLGGWRPLP
;
A
#
# COMPACT_ATOMS: atom_id res chain seq x y z
N HIS A 1 -0.82 11.61 -1.34
CA HIS A 1 -0.51 10.29 -0.75
C HIS A 1 0.92 10.33 -0.18
N THR A 2 1.12 10.97 0.99
CA THR A 2 2.44 11.02 1.63
C THR A 2 2.63 9.78 2.50
N ASP A 3 3.74 9.08 2.36
CA ASP A 3 3.99 7.78 3.00
C ASP A 3 3.77 7.82 4.51
N ALA A 4 4.31 8.84 5.20
CA ALA A 4 4.20 8.95 6.65
C ALA A 4 2.74 9.07 7.12
N VAL A 5 1.95 9.98 6.49
CA VAL A 5 0.56 10.20 6.90
C VAL A 5 -0.31 8.99 6.56
N VAL A 6 -0.14 8.37 5.38
CA VAL A 6 -0.93 7.19 5.03
C VAL A 6 -0.51 5.97 5.84
N THR A 7 0.76 5.83 6.23
CA THR A 7 1.23 4.77 7.13
C THR A 7 0.58 4.89 8.51
N LEU A 8 0.58 6.08 9.10
CA LEU A 8 -0.12 6.35 10.36
C LEU A 8 -1.61 6.04 10.24
N SER A 9 -2.25 6.54 9.19
CA SER A 9 -3.67 6.32 8.91
C SER A 9 -4.05 4.85 8.78
N ASN A 10 -3.16 4.03 8.21
CA ASN A 10 -3.34 2.59 8.02
C ASN A 10 -2.76 1.74 9.17
N SER A 11 -2.53 2.32 10.35
CA SER A 11 -2.08 1.60 11.55
C SER A 11 -3.16 1.53 12.62
N GLU A 12 -3.07 0.54 13.52
CA GLU A 12 -3.96 0.43 14.68
C GLU A 12 -3.93 1.73 15.49
N GLY A 13 -5.10 2.31 15.77
CA GLY A 13 -5.20 3.61 16.46
C GLY A 13 -4.73 4.82 15.66
N GLY A 14 -4.49 4.70 14.36
CA GLY A 14 -3.92 5.75 13.51
C GLY A 14 -4.69 7.05 13.50
N ALA A 15 -6.02 7.00 13.47
CA ALA A 15 -6.87 8.20 13.54
C ALA A 15 -6.64 9.01 14.83
N ALA A 16 -6.52 8.34 15.97
CA ALA A 16 -6.26 8.99 17.26
C ALA A 16 -4.87 9.61 17.30
N ARG A 17 -3.85 8.90 16.79
CA ARG A 17 -2.48 9.44 16.69
C ARG A 17 -2.39 10.66 15.79
N LEU A 18 -3.06 10.65 14.65
CA LEU A 18 -3.11 11.80 13.76
C LEU A 18 -3.81 13.00 14.42
N ALA A 19 -4.90 12.74 15.17
CA ALA A 19 -5.59 13.79 15.92
C ALA A 19 -4.71 14.40 17.05
N GLU A 20 -3.96 13.56 17.76
CA GLU A 20 -3.00 14.03 18.77
C GLU A 20 -1.84 14.82 18.13
N LEU A 21 -1.30 14.30 17.01
CA LEU A 21 -0.16 14.91 16.33
C LEU A 21 -0.48 16.29 15.74
N PHE A 22 -1.64 16.43 15.12
CA PHE A 22 -2.00 17.65 14.38
C PHE A 22 -2.93 18.59 15.15
N GLY A 23 -3.60 18.09 16.20
CA GLY A 23 -4.53 18.92 16.98
C GLY A 23 -5.64 19.53 16.11
N ASN A 24 -5.94 20.78 16.35
CA ASN A 24 -7.01 21.51 15.66
C ASN A 24 -6.55 22.15 14.33
N GLU A 25 -5.30 21.98 13.93
CA GLU A 25 -4.77 22.53 12.66
C GLU A 25 -5.19 21.70 11.44
N VAL A 26 -5.60 20.45 11.65
CA VAL A 26 -5.94 19.52 10.58
C VAL A 26 -7.28 18.86 10.87
N LEU A 27 -8.17 18.95 9.92
CA LEU A 27 -9.42 18.20 9.96
C LEU A 27 -9.17 16.76 9.54
N ILE A 28 -9.64 15.80 10.35
CA ILE A 28 -9.50 14.37 10.03
C ILE A 28 -10.87 13.81 9.66
N LEU A 29 -10.98 13.27 8.45
CA LEU A 29 -12.20 12.67 7.94
C LEU A 29 -12.05 11.16 7.77
N PRO A 30 -13.08 10.37 8.11
CA PRO A 30 -13.07 8.93 7.88
C PRO A 30 -12.97 8.62 6.39
N TYR A 31 -12.51 7.41 6.09
CA TYR A 31 -12.44 6.95 4.71
C TYR A 31 -13.80 7.02 4.03
N THR A 32 -13.78 7.59 2.85
CA THR A 32 -14.90 7.56 1.90
C THR A 32 -14.33 7.31 0.51
N MET A 33 -14.99 6.45 -0.26
CA MET A 33 -14.55 6.14 -1.63
C MET A 33 -14.40 7.43 -2.44
N PRO A 34 -13.26 7.61 -3.12
CA PRO A 34 -13.01 8.77 -3.96
C PRO A 34 -14.10 8.99 -5.01
N GLY A 35 -14.48 10.26 -5.18
CA GLY A 35 -15.51 10.67 -6.13
C GLY A 35 -16.50 11.68 -5.52
N PHE A 36 -17.70 11.74 -6.09
CA PHE A 36 -18.71 12.73 -5.68
C PHE A 36 -19.09 12.64 -4.20
N VAL A 37 -19.20 11.41 -3.65
CA VAL A 37 -19.58 11.20 -2.24
C VAL A 37 -18.52 11.79 -1.31
N LEU A 38 -17.24 11.58 -1.60
CA LEU A 38 -16.13 12.18 -0.85
C LEU A 38 -16.14 13.71 -0.95
N ALA A 39 -16.32 14.25 -2.15
CA ALA A 39 -16.38 15.71 -2.35
C ALA A 39 -17.54 16.33 -1.54
N LYS A 40 -18.71 15.69 -1.51
CA LYS A 40 -19.85 16.11 -0.70
C LYS A 40 -19.53 16.04 0.80
N GLN A 41 -18.93 14.96 1.27
CA GLN A 41 -18.53 14.82 2.68
C GLN A 41 -17.55 15.92 3.10
N VAL A 42 -16.55 16.22 2.27
CA VAL A 42 -15.59 17.30 2.55
C VAL A 42 -16.33 18.65 2.61
N ALA A 43 -17.21 18.95 1.66
CA ALA A 43 -17.97 20.19 1.64
C ALA A 43 -18.88 20.35 2.87
N GLU A 44 -19.56 19.27 3.29
CA GLU A 44 -20.40 19.28 4.49
C GLU A 44 -19.58 19.43 5.77
N ALA A 45 -18.44 18.73 5.88
CA ALA A 45 -17.57 18.80 7.06
C ALA A 45 -16.86 20.15 7.21
N THR A 46 -16.75 20.92 6.12
CA THR A 46 -16.07 22.21 6.11
C THR A 46 -17.01 23.42 5.99
N ALA A 47 -18.35 23.19 6.01
CA ALA A 47 -19.35 24.25 5.83
C ALA A 47 -19.21 25.41 6.84
N ASP A 48 -18.92 25.10 8.11
CA ASP A 48 -18.79 26.07 9.20
C ASP A 48 -17.33 26.21 9.68
N THR A 49 -16.36 25.83 8.84
CA THR A 49 -14.93 25.80 9.21
C THR A 49 -14.33 27.21 9.21
N ASP A 50 -13.61 27.55 10.28
CA ASP A 50 -12.72 28.71 10.31
C ASP A 50 -11.42 28.37 9.54
N TRP A 51 -11.40 28.69 8.27
CA TRP A 51 -10.28 28.41 7.38
C TRP A 51 -8.97 29.10 7.78
N THR A 52 -9.02 30.14 8.64
CA THR A 52 -7.81 30.81 9.12
C THR A 52 -7.03 29.97 10.13
N LYS A 53 -7.66 28.95 10.72
CA LYS A 53 -7.05 28.04 11.71
C LYS A 53 -6.71 26.67 11.12
N LEU A 54 -7.29 26.35 9.98
CA LEU A 54 -7.12 25.03 9.36
C LEU A 54 -5.99 25.10 8.32
N ARG A 55 -5.04 24.19 8.43
CA ARG A 55 -3.88 24.09 7.53
C ARG A 55 -3.98 22.93 6.56
N GLY A 56 -4.78 21.92 6.88
CA GLY A 56 -4.94 20.75 6.06
C GLY A 56 -6.12 19.89 6.44
N ILE A 57 -6.38 18.89 5.58
CA ILE A 57 -7.40 17.86 5.80
C ILE A 57 -6.73 16.51 5.56
N VAL A 58 -6.77 15.63 6.54
CA VAL A 58 -6.41 14.21 6.37
C VAL A 58 -7.67 13.43 6.02
N LEU A 59 -7.61 12.73 4.91
CA LEU A 59 -8.57 11.67 4.58
C LEU A 59 -7.95 10.35 5.02
N LEU A 60 -8.53 9.68 6.01
CA LEU A 60 -8.00 8.39 6.51
C LEU A 60 -7.91 7.38 5.37
N ASN A 61 -6.84 6.59 5.36
CA ASN A 61 -6.50 5.59 4.34
C ASN A 61 -6.37 6.15 2.91
N HIS A 62 -6.22 7.47 2.75
CA HIS A 62 -6.12 8.10 1.44
C HIS A 62 -4.96 9.11 1.37
N GLY A 63 -4.94 10.12 2.24
CA GLY A 63 -3.87 11.10 2.21
C GLY A 63 -4.16 12.41 2.91
N LEU A 64 -3.32 13.41 2.61
CA LEU A 64 -3.34 14.75 3.17
C LEU A 64 -3.55 15.80 2.08
N PHE A 65 -4.43 16.76 2.34
CA PHE A 65 -4.57 17.99 1.57
C PHE A 65 -4.10 19.18 2.40
N THR A 66 -3.43 20.13 1.76
CA THR A 66 -3.09 21.43 2.33
C THR A 66 -3.57 22.55 1.41
N PHE A 67 -3.82 23.69 1.98
CA PHE A 67 -4.30 24.89 1.28
C PHE A 67 -3.80 26.15 2.00
N ALA A 68 -3.69 27.24 1.26
CA ALA A 68 -3.37 28.57 1.73
C ALA A 68 -3.78 29.60 0.67
N GLU A 69 -3.61 30.90 0.98
CA GLU A 69 -3.84 31.98 0.00
C GLU A 69 -2.86 31.93 -1.18
N ASP A 70 -1.66 31.41 -0.96
CA ASP A 70 -0.71 31.18 -2.04
C ASP A 70 -0.14 29.74 -2.08
N ALA A 71 0.39 29.37 -3.23
CA ALA A 71 0.89 28.01 -3.48
C ALA A 71 2.12 27.65 -2.63
N LYS A 72 2.96 28.64 -2.30
CA LYS A 72 4.17 28.41 -1.51
C LYS A 72 3.81 28.07 -0.05
N ASP A 73 2.86 28.78 0.53
CA ASP A 73 2.42 28.55 1.90
C ASP A 73 1.68 27.21 2.01
N SER A 74 0.84 26.85 1.01
CA SER A 74 0.23 25.53 0.93
C SER A 74 1.28 24.42 0.83
N TYR A 75 2.32 24.59 0.01
CA TYR A 75 3.42 23.64 -0.11
C TYR A 75 4.22 23.53 1.20
N ASN A 76 4.54 24.67 1.83
CA ASN A 76 5.26 24.69 3.10
C ASN A 76 4.47 23.98 4.21
N ALA A 77 3.14 24.18 4.26
CA ALA A 77 2.26 23.48 5.19
C ALA A 77 2.29 21.96 4.96
N MET A 78 2.31 21.51 3.68
CA MET A 78 2.46 20.10 3.35
C MET A 78 3.77 19.53 3.90
N ILE A 79 4.89 20.16 3.61
CA ILE A 79 6.21 19.72 4.08
C ILE A 79 6.25 19.65 5.61
N GLU A 80 5.77 20.67 6.30
CA GLU A 80 5.78 20.71 7.78
C GLU A 80 4.93 19.60 8.39
N LEU A 81 3.71 19.40 7.91
CA LEU A 81 2.81 18.36 8.43
C LEU A 81 3.36 16.95 8.15
N VAL A 82 3.96 16.74 6.97
CA VAL A 82 4.59 15.46 6.63
C VAL A 82 5.81 15.20 7.50
N THR A 83 6.69 16.20 7.68
CA THR A 83 7.88 16.08 8.56
C THR A 83 7.47 15.73 9.99
N ARG A 84 6.42 16.35 10.53
CA ARG A 84 5.90 16.01 11.86
C ARG A 84 5.44 14.54 11.94
N ALA A 85 4.81 14.03 10.89
CA ALA A 85 4.41 12.61 10.82
C ALA A 85 5.64 11.67 10.73
N GLU A 86 6.66 12.04 9.95
CA GLU A 86 7.92 11.32 9.85
C GLU A 86 8.67 11.29 11.18
N ASP A 87 8.82 12.43 11.84
CA ASP A 87 9.47 12.56 13.16
C ASP A 87 8.72 11.72 14.22
N PHE A 88 7.39 11.75 14.19
CA PHE A 88 6.58 10.94 15.09
C PHE A 88 6.84 9.44 14.87
N ILE A 89 6.83 8.97 13.63
CA ILE A 89 7.14 7.57 13.30
C ILE A 89 8.54 7.21 13.76
N ALA A 90 9.55 8.04 13.46
CA ALA A 90 10.93 7.82 13.86
C ALA A 90 11.09 7.73 15.39
N GLY A 91 10.30 8.48 16.15
CA GLY A 91 10.30 8.44 17.61
C GLY A 91 9.59 7.22 18.22
N GLN A 92 8.76 6.53 17.45
CA GLN A 92 8.00 5.35 17.93
C GLN A 92 8.62 4.02 17.48
N VAL A 93 9.36 4.02 16.39
CA VAL A 93 9.97 2.82 15.82
C VAL A 93 11.43 2.74 16.27
N ASP A 94 11.72 1.77 17.13
CA ASP A 94 13.10 1.45 17.52
C ASP A 94 13.79 0.71 16.37
N ASP A 95 14.69 1.42 15.65
CA ASP A 95 15.51 0.83 14.58
C ASP A 95 16.49 -0.24 15.08
N SER A 96 16.69 -0.35 16.40
CA SER A 96 17.52 -1.39 17.01
C SER A 96 16.88 -2.77 17.06
N ALA A 97 15.59 -2.88 16.73
CA ALA A 97 14.87 -4.14 16.72
C ALA A 97 15.30 -5.01 15.54
N THR A 98 16.45 -5.62 15.72
CA THR A 98 16.92 -6.87 15.09
C THR A 98 16.94 -6.88 13.56
N GLU A 99 18.12 -6.63 13.02
CA GLU A 99 18.59 -7.38 11.85
C GLU A 99 18.54 -8.89 12.19
N SER A 100 17.36 -9.47 12.11
CA SER A 100 17.25 -10.92 12.04
C SER A 100 18.08 -11.33 10.84
N VAL A 101 19.13 -12.11 11.07
CA VAL A 101 19.92 -12.69 9.98
C VAL A 101 18.94 -13.49 9.11
N ILE A 102 18.49 -12.87 8.02
CA ILE A 102 17.58 -13.50 7.09
C ILE A 102 18.40 -14.54 6.34
N PRO A 103 18.12 -15.83 6.47
CA PRO A 103 18.84 -16.85 5.72
C PRO A 103 18.54 -16.62 4.23
N LEU A 104 19.51 -16.06 3.51
CA LEU A 104 19.46 -15.91 2.06
C LEU A 104 19.36 -17.29 1.42
N ARG A 105 18.18 -17.62 0.91
CA ARG A 105 18.06 -18.81 0.07
C ARG A 105 18.57 -18.50 -1.33
N PRO A 106 19.31 -19.42 -1.96
CA PRO A 106 19.75 -19.25 -3.33
C PRO A 106 18.55 -18.94 -4.25
N PHE A 107 18.75 -18.02 -5.18
CA PHE A 107 17.73 -17.67 -6.17
C PHE A 107 17.41 -18.88 -7.07
N ASP A 108 16.18 -19.37 -6.99
CA ASP A 108 15.68 -20.45 -7.81
C ASP A 108 15.23 -19.93 -9.18
N ARG A 109 16.16 -19.91 -10.12
CA ARG A 109 15.91 -19.38 -11.48
C ARG A 109 14.86 -20.16 -12.24
N LEU A 110 14.78 -21.47 -12.03
CA LEU A 110 13.82 -22.34 -12.73
C LEU A 110 12.43 -22.08 -12.20
N ALA A 111 12.23 -22.07 -10.88
CA ALA A 111 10.94 -21.77 -10.28
C ALA A 111 10.46 -20.35 -10.64
N PHE A 112 11.37 -19.37 -10.71
CA PHE A 112 11.03 -18.02 -11.13
C PHE A 112 10.64 -17.93 -12.61
N ALA A 113 11.36 -18.64 -13.49
CA ALA A 113 11.05 -18.69 -14.92
C ALA A 113 9.70 -19.39 -15.16
N GLU A 114 9.42 -20.46 -14.44
CA GLU A 114 8.13 -21.17 -14.48
C GLU A 114 6.99 -20.27 -14.00
N LEU A 115 7.17 -19.61 -12.86
CA LEU A 115 6.19 -18.65 -12.32
C LEU A 115 5.87 -17.55 -13.34
N ARG A 116 6.89 -16.95 -13.97
CA ARG A 116 6.70 -15.93 -15.01
C ARG A 116 5.95 -16.50 -16.23
N TYR A 117 6.28 -17.70 -16.65
CA TYR A 117 5.63 -18.37 -17.77
C TYR A 117 4.14 -18.61 -17.49
N GLU A 118 3.82 -19.16 -16.32
CA GLU A 118 2.44 -19.41 -15.91
C GLU A 118 1.66 -18.09 -15.71
N ALA A 119 2.28 -17.06 -15.17
CA ALA A 119 1.67 -15.71 -15.09
C ALA A 119 1.33 -15.16 -16.49
N GLY A 120 2.20 -15.38 -17.48
CA GLY A 120 1.92 -15.02 -18.87
C GLY A 120 0.73 -15.76 -19.46
N LYS A 121 0.56 -17.03 -19.13
CA LYS A 121 -0.63 -17.81 -19.55
C LYS A 121 -1.91 -17.26 -18.94
N VAL A 122 -1.88 -16.91 -17.65
CA VAL A 122 -3.01 -16.27 -16.94
C VAL A 122 -3.36 -14.91 -17.54
N PHE A 123 -2.34 -14.14 -17.94
CA PHE A 123 -2.53 -12.83 -18.57
C PHE A 123 -2.98 -12.93 -20.03
N GLY A 124 -2.72 -14.06 -20.69
CA GLY A 124 -3.03 -14.29 -22.12
C GLY A 124 -1.94 -13.85 -23.10
N SER A 125 -0.78 -13.38 -22.60
CA SER A 125 0.40 -13.02 -23.39
C SER A 125 1.67 -13.02 -22.54
N PRO A 126 2.88 -13.02 -23.15
CA PRO A 126 4.13 -12.94 -22.40
C PRO A 126 4.19 -11.72 -21.49
N VAL A 127 4.70 -11.89 -20.27
CA VAL A 127 4.87 -10.83 -19.27
C VAL A 127 6.33 -10.71 -18.82
N LEU A 128 6.67 -9.53 -18.32
CA LEU A 128 7.87 -9.28 -17.57
C LEU A 128 7.65 -9.64 -16.10
N ALA A 129 8.70 -10.12 -15.45
CA ALA A 129 8.72 -10.32 -14.01
C ALA A 129 10.03 -9.79 -13.44
N SER A 130 9.98 -9.23 -12.23
CA SER A 130 11.17 -8.87 -11.44
C SER A 130 11.05 -9.43 -10.03
N LEU A 131 12.19 -9.74 -9.42
CA LEU A 131 12.30 -10.09 -8.01
C LEU A 131 13.13 -9.03 -7.31
N ASP A 132 12.55 -8.42 -6.29
CA ASP A 132 13.27 -7.57 -5.37
C ASP A 132 13.70 -8.37 -4.14
N ALA A 133 14.99 -8.42 -3.93
CA ALA A 133 15.64 -9.04 -2.78
C ALA A 133 16.48 -8.00 -1.99
N GLY A 134 16.09 -6.74 -2.02
CA GLY A 134 16.61 -5.69 -1.15
C GLY A 134 16.26 -5.95 0.32
N VAL A 135 16.86 -5.18 1.23
CA VAL A 135 16.76 -5.39 2.69
C VAL A 135 15.30 -5.40 3.14
N ASP A 136 14.50 -4.40 2.75
CA ASP A 136 13.10 -4.31 3.16
C ASP A 136 12.26 -5.45 2.59
N SER A 137 12.46 -5.78 1.30
CA SER A 137 11.74 -6.86 0.62
C SER A 137 12.06 -8.24 1.20
N LEU A 138 13.32 -8.48 1.58
CA LEU A 138 13.72 -9.70 2.26
C LEU A 138 13.22 -9.74 3.70
N GLY A 139 13.33 -8.61 4.42
CA GLY A 139 12.78 -8.46 5.77
C GLY A 139 11.29 -8.76 5.81
N PHE A 140 10.54 -8.18 4.88
CA PHE A 140 9.12 -8.47 4.73
C PHE A 140 8.85 -9.94 4.38
N ALA A 141 9.57 -10.49 3.40
CA ALA A 141 9.38 -11.89 2.97
C ALA A 141 9.73 -12.93 4.06
N ALA A 142 10.56 -12.57 5.04
CA ALA A 142 10.91 -13.39 6.19
C ALA A 142 9.94 -13.20 7.38
N HIS A 143 9.09 -12.16 7.34
CA HIS A 143 8.13 -11.87 8.41
C HIS A 143 7.07 -12.97 8.48
N LYS A 144 6.77 -13.47 9.70
CA LYS A 144 5.81 -14.57 9.91
C LYS A 144 4.39 -14.26 9.35
N GLY A 145 4.00 -13.00 9.37
CA GLY A 145 2.71 -12.50 8.87
C GLY A 145 2.72 -12.07 7.40
N ALA A 146 3.85 -12.18 6.68
CA ALA A 146 4.01 -11.60 5.34
C ALA A 146 2.87 -11.95 4.36
N GLY A 147 2.44 -13.22 4.37
CA GLY A 147 1.35 -13.67 3.52
C GLY A 147 0.01 -13.00 3.84
N GLN A 148 -0.32 -12.85 5.13
CA GLN A 148 -1.53 -12.17 5.55
C GLN A 148 -1.46 -10.67 5.26
N LEU A 149 -0.32 -10.06 5.55
CA LEU A 149 -0.10 -8.62 5.36
C LEU A 149 -0.18 -8.21 3.90
N VAL A 150 0.46 -8.94 2.98
CA VAL A 150 0.43 -8.62 1.55
C VAL A 150 -0.95 -8.80 0.92
N ALA A 151 -1.77 -9.67 1.50
CA ALA A 151 -3.14 -9.97 1.05
C ALA A 151 -4.22 -9.13 1.76
N SER A 152 -3.86 -8.26 2.71
CA SER A 152 -4.85 -7.58 3.56
C SER A 152 -5.51 -6.36 2.93
N GLY A 153 -4.89 -5.73 1.93
CA GLY A 153 -5.45 -4.56 1.26
C GLY A 153 -4.38 -3.55 0.81
N PRO A 154 -4.78 -2.53 0.06
CA PRO A 154 -3.88 -1.53 -0.50
C PRO A 154 -3.52 -0.43 0.52
N LEU A 155 -2.41 0.26 0.29
CA LEU A 155 -2.00 1.43 1.07
C LEU A 155 -2.96 2.61 0.89
N THR A 156 -3.43 2.82 -0.35
CA THR A 156 -4.44 3.82 -0.71
C THR A 156 -5.35 3.27 -1.81
N PRO A 157 -6.55 3.85 -2.03
CA PRO A 157 -7.43 3.41 -3.11
C PRO A 157 -6.79 3.54 -4.50
N ASP A 158 -5.94 4.54 -4.72
CA ASP A 158 -5.30 4.77 -6.02
C ASP A 158 -4.27 3.69 -6.38
N HIS A 159 -3.67 3.03 -5.39
CA HIS A 159 -2.76 1.91 -5.63
C HIS A 159 -3.45 0.78 -6.39
N THR A 160 -4.75 0.53 -6.15
CA THR A 160 -5.51 -0.56 -6.79
C THR A 160 -5.54 -0.45 -8.32
N ILE A 161 -5.43 0.77 -8.86
CA ILE A 161 -5.41 1.02 -10.31
C ILE A 161 -4.27 0.25 -11.00
N HIS A 162 -3.15 0.09 -10.28
CA HIS A 162 -1.95 -0.54 -10.84
C HIS A 162 -1.59 -1.87 -10.20
N THR A 163 -1.98 -2.11 -8.93
CA THR A 163 -1.56 -3.29 -8.16
C THR A 163 -2.67 -4.28 -7.87
N LYS A 164 -3.91 -3.97 -8.21
CA LYS A 164 -5.11 -4.67 -7.71
C LYS A 164 -5.31 -4.47 -6.19
N PRO A 165 -6.39 -4.98 -5.59
CA PRO A 165 -6.67 -4.71 -4.17
C PRO A 165 -5.70 -5.38 -3.21
N PHE A 166 -5.02 -6.46 -3.61
CA PHE A 166 -4.08 -7.19 -2.75
C PHE A 166 -2.98 -7.87 -3.55
N GLY A 167 -1.89 -8.23 -2.88
CA GLY A 167 -0.77 -8.98 -3.45
C GLY A 167 -0.92 -10.49 -3.30
N ALA A 168 -0.17 -11.22 -4.11
CA ALA A 168 -0.12 -12.69 -4.07
C ALA A 168 0.84 -13.20 -2.98
N VAL A 169 0.60 -14.43 -2.52
CA VAL A 169 1.51 -15.16 -1.63
C VAL A 169 2.11 -16.33 -2.40
N PHE A 170 3.42 -16.31 -2.56
CA PHE A 170 4.15 -17.37 -3.25
C PHE A 170 4.90 -18.25 -2.24
N PRO A 171 4.46 -19.51 -2.02
CA PRO A 171 5.20 -20.48 -1.24
C PRO A 171 6.51 -20.89 -1.95
N PRO A 172 7.35 -21.76 -1.37
CA PRO A 172 8.56 -22.25 -2.04
C PRO A 172 8.33 -22.77 -3.46
N SER A 173 7.19 -23.42 -3.75
CA SER A 173 6.71 -23.74 -5.11
C SER A 173 5.73 -22.64 -5.57
N PRO A 174 6.19 -21.60 -6.27
CA PRO A 174 5.44 -20.35 -6.39
C PRO A 174 4.22 -20.42 -7.32
N VAL A 175 4.16 -21.38 -8.24
CA VAL A 175 3.02 -21.56 -9.15
C VAL A 175 1.73 -21.90 -8.41
N ALA A 176 1.82 -22.59 -7.26
CA ALA A 176 0.66 -22.85 -6.42
C ALA A 176 0.05 -21.55 -5.88
N GLY A 177 0.89 -20.60 -5.44
CA GLY A 177 0.46 -19.27 -4.99
C GLY A 177 -0.18 -18.46 -6.11
N LEU A 178 0.31 -18.56 -7.35
CA LEU A 178 -0.33 -17.91 -8.50
C LEU A 178 -1.76 -18.42 -8.70
N ARG A 179 -1.97 -19.74 -8.60
CA ARG A 179 -3.30 -20.35 -8.75
C ARG A 179 -4.25 -19.93 -7.62
N SER A 180 -3.75 -19.91 -6.37
CA SER A 180 -4.53 -19.41 -5.22
C SER A 180 -4.97 -17.99 -5.47
N PHE A 181 -4.03 -17.08 -5.80
CA PHE A 181 -4.37 -15.69 -6.09
C PHE A 181 -5.43 -15.53 -7.19
N CYS A 182 -5.35 -16.33 -8.27
CA CYS A 182 -6.36 -16.28 -9.35
C CYS A 182 -7.76 -16.64 -8.83
N SER A 183 -7.86 -17.64 -7.95
CA SER A 183 -9.13 -18.04 -7.32
C SER A 183 -9.62 -16.92 -6.39
N ASP A 184 -8.78 -16.47 -5.48
CA ASP A 184 -9.11 -15.45 -4.48
C ASP A 184 -9.56 -14.13 -5.13
N TYR A 185 -8.86 -13.72 -6.22
CA TYR A 185 -9.23 -12.52 -6.96
C TYR A 185 -10.54 -12.69 -7.75
N SER A 186 -10.80 -13.87 -8.28
CA SER A 186 -12.08 -14.18 -8.94
C SER A 186 -13.23 -14.14 -7.94
N ASP A 187 -13.04 -14.69 -6.74
CA ASP A 187 -14.04 -14.71 -5.68
C ASP A 187 -14.30 -13.29 -5.15
N TYR A 188 -13.22 -12.50 -4.94
CA TYR A 188 -13.32 -11.08 -4.60
C TYR A 188 -14.13 -10.30 -5.64
N TYR A 189 -13.83 -10.50 -6.93
CA TYR A 189 -14.60 -9.86 -7.98
C TYR A 189 -16.07 -10.29 -7.96
N GLY A 190 -16.33 -11.59 -7.82
CA GLY A 190 -17.70 -12.13 -7.76
C GLY A 190 -18.53 -11.58 -6.59
N LEU A 191 -17.85 -11.27 -5.47
CA LEU A 191 -18.50 -10.73 -4.26
C LEU A 191 -18.81 -9.22 -4.37
N HIS A 192 -17.93 -8.45 -5.01
CA HIS A 192 -17.98 -6.97 -4.98
C HIS A 192 -18.35 -6.32 -6.31
N ALA A 193 -18.41 -7.08 -7.40
CA ALA A 193 -18.69 -6.50 -8.72
C ALA A 193 -20.17 -6.10 -8.88
N HIS A 194 -20.38 -4.97 -9.52
CA HIS A 194 -21.68 -4.59 -10.06
C HIS A 194 -21.84 -5.08 -11.51
N PRO A 195 -23.08 -5.19 -12.04
CA PRO A 195 -23.32 -5.74 -13.38
C PRO A 195 -22.58 -5.03 -14.52
N GLU A 196 -22.29 -3.75 -14.36
CA GLU A 196 -21.54 -2.94 -15.33
C GLU A 196 -20.02 -3.13 -15.28
N HIS A 197 -19.50 -3.72 -14.20
CA HIS A 197 -18.07 -3.94 -14.05
C HIS A 197 -17.57 -5.10 -14.92
N ARG A 198 -16.33 -5.00 -15.35
CA ARG A 198 -15.62 -6.10 -16.05
C ARG A 198 -14.43 -6.54 -15.22
N CYS A 199 -14.32 -7.83 -14.99
CA CYS A 199 -13.16 -8.41 -14.34
C CYS A 199 -11.90 -8.12 -15.17
N LEU A 200 -10.85 -7.66 -14.49
CA LEU A 200 -9.52 -7.61 -15.09
C LEU A 200 -8.96 -9.03 -15.25
N ASP A 201 -7.85 -9.16 -15.98
CA ASP A 201 -7.10 -10.42 -16.01
C ASP A 201 -6.78 -10.92 -14.59
N LEU A 202 -6.66 -12.23 -14.40
CA LEU A 202 -6.47 -12.83 -13.08
C LEU A 202 -5.01 -12.77 -12.58
N MET A 203 -4.05 -12.30 -13.39
CA MET A 203 -2.64 -12.24 -13.01
C MET A 203 -2.42 -11.24 -11.85
N PRO A 204 -1.69 -11.61 -10.77
CA PRO A 204 -1.25 -10.65 -9.76
C PRO A 204 -0.31 -9.61 -10.35
N ARG A 205 -0.26 -8.42 -9.77
CA ARG A 205 0.73 -7.40 -10.15
C ARG A 205 1.99 -7.51 -9.31
N PHE A 206 1.83 -7.92 -8.05
CA PHE A 206 2.94 -8.22 -7.15
C PHE A 206 2.56 -9.29 -6.14
N GLY A 207 3.54 -9.78 -5.41
CA GLY A 207 3.32 -10.69 -4.30
C GLY A 207 4.59 -11.01 -3.55
N VAL A 208 4.45 -11.53 -2.34
CA VAL A 208 5.58 -11.96 -1.53
C VAL A 208 5.95 -13.41 -1.87
N TRP A 209 7.20 -13.63 -2.25
CA TRP A 209 7.78 -14.97 -2.31
C TRP A 209 8.47 -15.24 -0.97
N ILE A 210 7.83 -16.06 -0.17
CA ILE A 210 8.23 -16.31 1.22
C ILE A 210 9.73 -16.65 1.30
N GLU A 211 10.45 -15.94 2.15
CA GLU A 211 11.90 -16.03 2.39
C GLU A 211 12.79 -15.69 1.16
N ARG A 212 12.23 -15.06 0.11
CA ARG A 212 12.97 -14.75 -1.12
C ARG A 212 12.83 -13.29 -1.59
N GLY A 213 11.78 -12.58 -1.16
CA GLY A 213 11.56 -11.19 -1.53
C GLY A 213 10.20 -10.94 -2.19
N ILE A 214 10.13 -9.87 -2.96
CA ILE A 214 8.88 -9.42 -3.61
C ILE A 214 8.98 -9.65 -5.11
N VAL A 215 8.02 -10.40 -5.65
CA VAL A 215 7.86 -10.61 -7.10
C VAL A 215 6.87 -9.61 -7.66
N ARG A 216 7.18 -9.03 -8.82
CA ARG A 216 6.31 -8.08 -9.53
C ARG A 216 6.14 -8.51 -10.98
N PHE A 217 4.95 -8.26 -11.55
CA PHE A 217 4.59 -8.65 -12.91
C PHE A 217 3.96 -7.49 -13.67
N ALA A 218 4.27 -7.39 -14.95
CA ALA A 218 3.61 -6.45 -15.84
C ALA A 218 3.76 -6.84 -17.33
N PRO A 219 2.84 -6.37 -18.21
CA PRO A 219 2.93 -6.65 -19.65
C PRO A 219 4.00 -5.81 -20.37
N SER A 220 4.56 -4.78 -19.73
CA SER A 220 5.58 -3.93 -20.34
C SER A 220 6.52 -3.34 -19.29
N LEU A 221 7.71 -2.91 -19.71
CA LEU A 221 8.69 -2.29 -18.82
C LEU A 221 8.15 -1.01 -18.14
N LYS A 222 7.39 -0.19 -18.88
CA LYS A 222 6.75 1.01 -18.30
C LYS A 222 5.81 0.64 -17.16
N ARG A 223 4.97 -0.37 -17.35
CA ARG A 223 4.03 -0.84 -16.31
C ARG A 223 4.76 -1.50 -15.15
N LEU A 224 5.82 -2.26 -15.43
CA LEU A 224 6.63 -2.90 -14.40
C LEU A 224 7.26 -1.85 -13.47
N LYS A 225 7.83 -0.78 -14.02
CA LYS A 225 8.39 0.33 -13.22
C LYS A 225 7.35 1.01 -12.34
N ILE A 226 6.11 1.19 -12.82
CA ILE A 226 5.02 1.74 -12.00
C ILE A 226 4.70 0.81 -10.82
N VAL A 227 4.62 -0.50 -11.07
CA VAL A 227 4.36 -1.48 -9.99
C VAL A 227 5.55 -1.52 -9.02
N GLU A 228 6.79 -1.44 -9.51
CA GLU A 228 8.00 -1.38 -8.69
C GLU A 228 7.98 -0.19 -7.74
N ASP A 229 7.66 0.99 -8.27
CA ASP A 229 7.57 2.23 -7.51
C ASP A 229 6.51 2.15 -6.41
N ILE A 230 5.29 1.77 -6.76
CA ILE A 230 4.19 1.61 -5.79
C ILE A 230 4.55 0.60 -4.68
N VAL A 231 5.14 -0.53 -5.04
CA VAL A 231 5.48 -1.57 -4.08
C VAL A 231 6.65 -1.16 -3.18
N ALA A 232 7.59 -0.35 -3.69
CA ALA A 232 8.68 0.21 -2.90
C ALA A 232 8.19 1.14 -1.76
N HIS A 233 7.05 1.79 -1.92
CA HIS A 233 6.37 2.56 -0.87
C HIS A 233 5.49 1.68 0.04
N THR A 234 4.81 0.70 -0.56
CA THR A 234 3.83 -0.15 0.16
C THR A 234 4.50 -1.04 1.21
N ILE A 235 5.62 -1.70 0.88
CA ILE A 235 6.26 -2.66 1.79
C ILE A 235 6.81 -1.98 3.06
N PRO A 236 7.57 -0.88 2.99
CA PRO A 236 7.98 -0.15 4.19
C PRO A 236 6.80 0.37 5.02
N ALA A 237 5.73 0.84 4.37
CA ALA A 237 4.52 1.30 5.07
C ALA A 237 3.86 0.18 5.89
N ILE A 238 3.73 -1.03 5.32
CA ILE A 238 3.20 -2.20 6.03
C ILE A 238 4.08 -2.55 7.23
N LEU A 239 5.41 -2.65 7.05
CA LEU A 239 6.34 -2.97 8.13
C LEU A 239 6.29 -1.93 9.26
N THR A 240 6.22 -0.66 8.90
CA THR A 240 6.09 0.43 9.87
C THR A 240 4.74 0.38 10.59
N GLY A 241 3.64 0.13 9.87
CA GLY A 241 2.31 -0.03 10.46
C GLY A 241 2.23 -1.17 11.46
N GLU A 242 2.90 -2.30 11.17
CA GLU A 242 3.02 -3.41 12.12
C GLU A 242 3.77 -3.00 13.40
N ARG A 243 4.89 -2.27 13.27
CA ARG A 243 5.65 -1.76 14.43
C ARG A 243 4.85 -0.71 15.24
N LEU A 244 3.93 -0.01 14.61
CA LEU A 244 3.02 0.94 15.25
C LEU A 244 1.79 0.29 15.92
N GLY A 245 1.74 -1.04 16.03
CA GLY A 245 0.70 -1.78 16.74
C GLY A 245 -0.22 -2.60 15.84
N GLY A 246 0.01 -2.61 14.53
CA GLY A 246 -0.68 -3.44 13.56
C GLY A 246 -1.09 -2.68 12.30
N TRP A 247 -0.91 -3.32 11.16
CA TRP A 247 -1.32 -2.81 9.87
C TRP A 247 -2.85 -2.90 9.69
N ARG A 248 -3.48 -1.82 9.27
CA ARG A 248 -4.93 -1.70 9.06
C ARG A 248 -5.22 -0.99 7.72
N PRO A 249 -5.01 -1.68 6.59
CA PRO A 249 -5.30 -1.11 5.27
C PRO A 249 -6.80 -0.96 5.02
N LEU A 250 -7.14 -0.43 3.85
CA LEU A 250 -8.50 -0.50 3.34
C LEU A 250 -8.95 -1.97 3.20
N PRO A 251 -10.19 -2.29 3.58
CA PRO A 251 -10.76 -3.63 3.44
C PRO A 251 -11.04 -4.00 1.99
#